data_53c323decdc7194e5ef7cda3be223bc9
#
_entry.id   53c323decdc7194e5ef7cda3be223bc9
#
_cell.length_a   1.000
_cell.length_b   1.000
_cell.length_c   1.000
_cell.angle_alpha   90.00
_cell.angle_beta   90.00
_cell.angle_gamma   90.00
#
_symmetry.space_group_name_H-M   'P 1'
#
loop_
_entity.id
_entity.type
_entity.pdbx_description
1 polymer ?
#
loop_
_entity_poly.entity_id
_entity_poly.type
_entity_poly.pdbx_seq_one_letter_code
_entity_poly.pdbx_strand_id
1 'polypeptide(L)'
;GYSLGSSLMFLLSLNIGAVICTAGGGVLADRFHLKPVIISMLTVGAFALVGLGFNSPQPVIYLLVALAGAASIGCSILLYSYVAQYYPLAVRSTGLGWASGIGRVGAIVGPIVIGVLLGMELPHKLNFIAVAIPAVLAAIAVSFIRLNSAEEAVKTQVKVSSSIKASS
;
A
#
# COMPACT_ATOMS: atom_id res chain seq x y z
N GLY A 1 14.09 16.90 -21.32
CA GLY A 1 14.13 15.54 -20.73
C GLY A 1 15.19 15.46 -19.66
N TYR A 2 14.94 14.72 -18.61
CA TYR A 2 15.95 14.45 -17.56
C TYR A 2 17.08 13.60 -18.13
N SER A 3 18.32 13.81 -17.66
CA SER A 3 19.45 12.98 -18.03
C SER A 3 19.28 11.55 -17.48
N LEU A 4 19.99 10.57 -18.09
CA LEU A 4 19.96 9.18 -17.62
C LEU A 4 20.35 9.08 -16.13
N GLY A 5 21.33 9.88 -15.69
CA GLY A 5 21.75 9.95 -14.29
C GLY A 5 20.65 10.43 -13.36
N SER A 6 19.86 11.45 -13.73
CA SER A 6 18.72 11.91 -12.93
C SER A 6 17.64 10.84 -12.82
N SER A 7 17.36 10.11 -13.90
CA SER A 7 16.38 9.02 -13.88
C SER A 7 16.80 7.87 -12.95
N LEU A 8 18.09 7.53 -12.95
CA LEU A 8 18.65 6.54 -12.02
C LEU A 8 18.57 7.01 -10.55
N MET A 9 18.81 8.29 -10.29
CA MET A 9 18.68 8.86 -8.95
C MET A 9 17.23 8.82 -8.44
N PHE A 10 16.23 9.04 -9.31
CA PHE A 10 14.82 8.88 -8.94
C PHE A 10 14.49 7.43 -8.55
N LEU A 11 14.93 6.45 -9.35
CA LEU A 11 14.75 5.04 -9.04
C LEU A 11 15.44 4.63 -7.74
N LEU A 12 16.65 5.13 -7.51
CA LEU A 12 17.40 4.87 -6.28
C LEU A 12 16.67 5.45 -5.05
N SER A 13 16.23 6.71 -5.13
CA SER A 13 15.47 7.38 -4.07
C SER A 13 14.18 6.62 -3.73
N LEU A 14 13.44 6.17 -4.75
CA LEU A 14 12.23 5.38 -4.59
C LEU A 14 12.51 4.06 -3.85
N ASN A 15 13.57 3.34 -4.24
CA ASN A 15 13.93 2.06 -3.63
C ASN A 15 14.47 2.23 -2.19
N ILE A 16 15.30 3.25 -1.94
CA ILE A 16 15.77 3.55 -0.58
C ILE A 16 14.58 3.88 0.33
N GLY A 17 13.66 4.72 -0.13
CA GLY A 17 12.43 5.02 0.60
C GLY A 17 11.62 3.76 0.90
N ALA A 18 11.49 2.86 -0.06
CA ALA A 18 10.78 1.59 0.11
C ALA A 18 11.43 0.70 1.17
N VAL A 19 12.75 0.55 1.15
CA VAL A 19 13.51 -0.29 2.13
C VAL A 19 13.36 0.28 3.54
N ILE A 20 13.59 1.57 3.72
CA ILE A 20 13.46 2.24 5.04
C ILE A 20 12.04 2.09 5.58
N CYS A 21 11.05 2.31 4.72
CA CYS A 21 9.66 2.27 5.14
C CYS A 21 9.17 0.85 5.41
N THR A 22 9.64 -0.15 4.65
CA THR A 22 9.29 -1.55 4.91
C THR A 22 9.87 -2.00 6.26
N ALA A 23 11.13 -1.69 6.54
CA ALA A 23 11.75 -2.01 7.81
C ALA A 23 11.10 -1.26 8.98
N GLY A 24 10.95 0.07 8.87
CA GLY A 24 10.31 0.90 9.89
C GLY A 24 8.81 0.64 10.04
N GLY A 25 8.12 0.40 8.93
CA GLY A 25 6.69 0.10 8.90
C GLY A 25 6.36 -1.26 9.56
N GLY A 26 7.23 -2.26 9.41
CA GLY A 26 7.11 -3.54 10.13
C GLY A 26 7.18 -3.33 11.64
N VAL A 27 8.21 -2.65 12.13
CA VAL A 27 8.37 -2.31 13.56
C VAL A 27 7.19 -1.46 14.07
N LEU A 28 6.72 -0.53 13.27
CA LEU A 28 5.58 0.32 13.62
C LEU A 28 4.26 -0.47 13.66
N ALA A 29 4.10 -1.42 12.74
CA ALA A 29 2.94 -2.31 12.67
C ALA A 29 2.86 -3.25 13.88
N ASP A 30 4.00 -3.74 14.37
CA ASP A 30 4.07 -4.54 15.59
C ASP A 30 3.68 -3.73 16.84
N ARG A 31 3.94 -2.42 16.85
CA ARG A 31 3.69 -1.55 17.99
C ARG A 31 2.30 -0.89 17.99
N PHE A 32 1.77 -0.52 16.82
CA PHE A 32 0.54 0.28 16.66
C PHE A 32 -0.60 -0.44 15.93
N HIS A 33 -0.51 -1.72 15.67
CA HIS A 33 -1.38 -2.51 14.79
C HIS A 33 -1.22 -2.17 13.30
N LEU A 34 -1.46 -3.17 12.44
CA LEU A 34 -1.27 -3.07 10.98
C LEU A 34 -2.19 -2.04 10.31
N LYS A 35 -3.46 -1.97 10.73
CA LYS A 35 -4.47 -1.13 10.08
C LYS A 35 -4.14 0.37 10.08
N PRO A 36 -3.86 1.03 11.23
CA PRO A 36 -3.54 2.45 11.23
C PRO A 36 -2.24 2.77 10.50
N VAL A 37 -1.25 1.84 10.53
CA VAL A 37 0.01 2.02 9.80
C VAL A 37 -0.23 1.99 8.29
N ILE A 38 -1.04 1.08 7.77
CA ILE A 38 -1.39 1.01 6.35
C ILE A 38 -2.12 2.29 5.92
N ILE A 39 -3.11 2.76 6.70
CA ILE A 39 -3.85 3.99 6.39
C ILE A 39 -2.92 5.20 6.38
N SER A 40 -2.04 5.34 7.37
CA SER A 40 -1.08 6.44 7.42
C SER A 40 -0.12 6.42 6.22
N MET A 41 0.38 5.25 5.84
CA MET A 41 1.24 5.10 4.65
C MET A 41 0.53 5.49 3.36
N LEU A 42 -0.70 5.00 3.14
CA LEU A 42 -1.49 5.36 1.97
C LEU A 42 -1.76 6.87 1.91
N THR A 43 -2.07 7.47 3.06
CA THR A 43 -2.32 8.92 3.17
C THR A 43 -1.05 9.72 2.87
N VAL A 44 0.09 9.35 3.45
CA VAL A 44 1.39 9.99 3.16
C VAL A 44 1.76 9.84 1.70
N GLY A 45 1.54 8.65 1.10
CA GLY A 45 1.77 8.41 -0.32
C GLY A 45 0.91 9.29 -1.23
N ALA A 46 -0.38 9.43 -0.90
CA ALA A 46 -1.28 10.31 -1.64
C ALA A 46 -0.83 11.78 -1.56
N PHE A 47 -0.47 12.27 -0.38
CA PHE A 47 0.08 13.63 -0.23
C PHE A 47 1.41 13.81 -0.97
N ALA A 48 2.29 12.82 -0.95
CA ALA A 48 3.54 12.87 -1.70
C ALA A 48 3.29 12.96 -3.22
N LEU A 49 2.34 12.19 -3.75
CA LEU A 49 1.95 12.24 -5.16
C LEU A 49 1.35 13.60 -5.54
N VAL A 50 0.46 14.16 -4.72
CA VAL A 50 -0.09 15.50 -4.95
C VAL A 50 1.03 16.55 -4.89
N GLY A 51 1.96 16.42 -3.93
CA GLY A 51 3.12 17.31 -3.79
C GLY A 51 4.02 17.33 -5.03
N LEU A 52 4.18 16.19 -5.72
CA LEU A 52 4.92 16.09 -6.98
C LEU A 52 4.28 16.89 -8.13
N GLY A 53 2.99 17.21 -8.05
CA GLY A 53 2.30 18.07 -9.01
C GLY A 53 2.66 19.55 -8.90
N PHE A 54 3.37 19.96 -7.86
CA PHE A 54 3.84 21.34 -7.68
C PHE A 54 5.30 21.48 -8.11
N ASN A 55 5.65 22.66 -8.67
CA ASN A 55 7.03 22.97 -9.04
C ASN A 55 7.88 23.15 -7.77
N SER A 56 8.46 22.05 -7.30
CA SER A 56 9.31 22.02 -6.11
C SER A 56 10.79 21.95 -6.50
N PRO A 57 11.71 22.44 -5.65
CA PRO A 57 13.15 22.28 -5.87
C PRO A 57 13.55 20.81 -5.92
N GLN A 58 14.61 20.49 -6.68
CA GLN A 58 15.07 19.13 -6.94
C GLN A 58 15.19 18.24 -5.69
N PRO A 59 15.76 18.71 -4.57
CA PRO A 59 15.87 17.86 -3.36
C PRO A 59 14.51 17.47 -2.79
N VAL A 60 13.51 18.36 -2.87
CA VAL A 60 12.14 18.09 -2.42
C VAL A 60 11.47 17.04 -3.31
N ILE A 61 11.71 17.08 -4.62
CA ILE A 61 11.21 16.07 -5.56
C ILE A 61 11.77 14.68 -5.19
N TYR A 62 13.07 14.55 -4.92
CA TYR A 62 13.66 13.28 -4.50
C TYR A 62 13.05 12.76 -3.19
N LEU A 63 12.80 13.63 -2.23
CA LEU A 63 12.14 13.28 -0.97
C LEU A 63 10.69 12.79 -1.20
N LEU A 64 9.93 13.50 -2.03
CA LEU A 64 8.55 13.13 -2.35
C LEU A 64 8.49 11.80 -3.12
N VAL A 65 9.42 11.56 -4.05
CA VAL A 65 9.55 10.28 -4.76
C VAL A 65 9.91 9.15 -3.79
N ALA A 66 10.83 9.38 -2.85
CA ALA A 66 11.18 8.41 -1.83
C ALA A 66 9.97 8.08 -0.93
N LEU A 67 9.19 9.08 -0.52
CA LEU A 67 7.96 8.89 0.27
C LEU A 67 6.88 8.15 -0.52
N ALA A 68 6.68 8.47 -1.80
CA ALA A 68 5.74 7.77 -2.66
C ALA A 68 6.14 6.29 -2.86
N GLY A 69 7.43 6.02 -3.08
CA GLY A 69 7.97 4.66 -3.16
C GLY A 69 7.82 3.89 -1.85
N ALA A 70 8.12 4.54 -0.74
CA ALA A 70 7.94 4.01 0.60
C ALA A 70 6.48 3.61 0.86
N ALA A 71 5.55 4.50 0.53
CA ALA A 71 4.12 4.25 0.71
C ALA A 71 3.62 3.12 -0.21
N SER A 72 4.04 3.09 -1.47
CA SER A 72 3.57 2.11 -2.45
C SER A 72 4.08 0.70 -2.15
N ILE A 73 5.40 0.52 -2.06
CA ILE A 73 6.04 -0.79 -1.87
C ILE A 73 5.86 -1.27 -0.43
N GLY A 74 6.09 -0.39 0.56
CA GLY A 74 5.94 -0.72 1.97
C GLY A 74 4.50 -1.08 2.32
N CYS A 75 3.53 -0.32 1.83
CA CYS A 75 2.12 -0.61 2.02
C CYS A 75 1.71 -1.96 1.40
N SER A 76 2.23 -2.30 0.21
CA SER A 76 1.94 -3.59 -0.44
C SER A 76 2.35 -4.77 0.42
N ILE A 77 3.54 -4.72 1.03
CA ILE A 77 4.05 -5.79 1.90
C ILE A 77 3.20 -5.89 3.17
N LEU A 78 2.85 -4.76 3.79
CA LEU A 78 2.00 -4.75 4.99
C LEU A 78 0.57 -5.22 4.69
N LEU A 79 0.04 -4.94 3.49
CA LEU A 79 -1.26 -5.44 3.05
C LEU A 79 -1.28 -6.96 2.95
N TYR A 80 -0.22 -7.61 2.45
CA TYR A 80 -0.14 -9.07 2.46
C TYR A 80 -0.15 -9.64 3.88
N SER A 81 0.58 -9.01 4.81
CA SER A 81 0.56 -9.39 6.22
C SER A 81 -0.82 -9.19 6.85
N TYR A 82 -1.52 -8.11 6.49
CA TYR A 82 -2.86 -7.81 6.95
C TYR A 82 -3.88 -8.85 6.44
N VAL A 83 -3.84 -9.18 5.15
CA VAL A 83 -4.68 -10.22 4.56
C VAL A 83 -4.40 -11.59 5.20
N ALA A 84 -3.11 -11.91 5.45
CA ALA A 84 -2.73 -13.15 6.10
C ALA A 84 -3.25 -13.28 7.53
N GLN A 85 -3.42 -12.17 8.25
CA GLN A 85 -4.01 -12.16 9.60
C GLN A 85 -5.54 -12.18 9.56
N TYR A 86 -6.15 -11.65 8.51
CA TYR A 86 -7.60 -11.58 8.38
C TYR A 86 -8.23 -12.95 8.05
N TYR A 87 -7.56 -13.78 7.26
CA TYR A 87 -8.09 -15.07 6.82
C TYR A 87 -7.63 -16.24 7.73
N PRO A 88 -8.54 -17.18 8.08
CA PRO A 88 -8.16 -18.43 8.75
C PRO A 88 -7.15 -19.24 7.94
N LEU A 89 -6.33 -20.07 8.60
CA LEU A 89 -5.28 -20.87 7.96
C LEU A 89 -5.77 -21.68 6.76
N ALA A 90 -6.98 -22.24 6.85
CA ALA A 90 -7.58 -23.10 5.81
C ALA A 90 -7.81 -22.40 4.46
N VAL A 91 -8.06 -21.10 4.46
CA VAL A 91 -8.38 -20.31 3.23
C VAL A 91 -7.41 -19.16 2.98
N ARG A 92 -6.37 -19.04 3.81
CA ARG A 92 -5.42 -17.92 3.76
C ARG A 92 -4.69 -17.83 2.40
N SER A 93 -4.24 -18.96 1.86
CA SER A 93 -3.56 -19.02 0.57
C SER A 93 -4.47 -18.55 -0.57
N THR A 94 -5.73 -18.95 -0.55
CA THR A 94 -6.73 -18.50 -1.52
C THR A 94 -7.01 -17.00 -1.39
N GLY A 95 -7.16 -16.49 -0.17
CA GLY A 95 -7.34 -15.05 0.09
C GLY A 95 -6.16 -14.21 -0.40
N LEU A 96 -4.93 -14.65 -0.12
CA LEU A 96 -3.71 -14.01 -0.61
C LEU A 96 -3.59 -14.07 -2.13
N GLY A 97 -3.95 -15.20 -2.75
CA GLY A 97 -3.97 -15.38 -4.19
C GLY A 97 -4.93 -14.41 -4.88
N TRP A 98 -6.15 -14.27 -4.37
CA TRP A 98 -7.13 -13.31 -4.88
C TRP A 98 -6.68 -11.87 -4.71
N ALA A 99 -6.20 -11.49 -3.52
CA ALA A 99 -5.69 -10.15 -3.27
C ALA A 99 -4.52 -9.80 -4.21
N SER A 100 -3.58 -10.74 -4.39
CA SER A 100 -2.45 -10.57 -5.31
C SER A 100 -2.90 -10.49 -6.77
N GLY A 101 -3.85 -11.34 -7.19
CA GLY A 101 -4.39 -11.37 -8.55
C GLY A 101 -5.06 -10.05 -8.92
N ILE A 102 -5.95 -9.54 -8.07
CA ILE A 102 -6.60 -8.23 -8.28
C ILE A 102 -5.57 -7.11 -8.31
N GLY A 103 -4.57 -7.15 -7.41
CA GLY A 103 -3.48 -6.17 -7.41
C GLY A 103 -2.68 -6.14 -8.72
N ARG A 104 -2.47 -7.29 -9.36
CA ARG A 104 -1.81 -7.39 -10.69
C ARG A 104 -2.63 -6.77 -11.81
N VAL A 105 -3.96 -6.89 -11.76
CA VAL A 105 -4.84 -6.17 -12.70
C VAL A 105 -4.63 -4.66 -12.57
N GLY A 106 -4.57 -4.13 -11.34
CA GLY A 106 -4.24 -2.73 -11.10
C GLY A 106 -2.87 -2.32 -11.65
N ALA A 107 -1.87 -3.19 -11.52
CA ALA A 107 -0.53 -2.95 -12.06
C ALA A 107 -0.48 -2.90 -13.60
N ILE A 108 -1.38 -3.60 -14.28
CA ILE A 108 -1.53 -3.54 -15.74
C ILE A 108 -2.30 -2.28 -16.16
N VAL A 109 -3.41 -1.99 -15.48
CA VAL A 109 -4.29 -0.87 -15.80
C VAL A 109 -3.62 0.49 -15.49
N GLY A 110 -2.81 0.55 -14.43
CA GLY A 110 -2.14 1.78 -14.00
C GLY A 110 -1.33 2.48 -15.11
N PRO A 111 -0.34 1.82 -15.73
CA PRO A 111 0.41 2.40 -16.84
C PRO A 111 -0.45 2.82 -18.04
N ILE A 112 -1.51 2.07 -18.33
CA ILE A 112 -2.45 2.38 -19.44
C ILE A 112 -3.17 3.70 -19.13
N VAL A 113 -3.71 3.85 -17.92
CA VAL A 113 -4.41 5.07 -17.49
C VAL A 113 -3.44 6.27 -17.51
N ILE A 114 -2.22 6.09 -17.00
CA ILE A 114 -1.18 7.14 -17.03
C ILE A 114 -0.84 7.52 -18.47
N GLY A 115 -0.69 6.52 -19.37
CA GLY A 115 -0.42 6.77 -20.79
C GLY A 115 -1.52 7.58 -21.46
N VAL A 116 -2.78 7.26 -21.20
CA VAL A 116 -3.94 8.02 -21.71
C VAL A 116 -3.94 9.44 -21.15
N LEU A 117 -3.73 9.62 -19.85
CA LEU A 117 -3.69 10.95 -19.22
C LEU A 117 -2.57 11.82 -19.78
N LEU A 118 -1.40 11.27 -20.04
CA LEU A 118 -0.29 11.98 -20.67
C LEU A 118 -0.60 12.36 -22.13
N GLY A 119 -1.31 11.48 -22.87
CA GLY A 119 -1.74 11.73 -24.24
C GLY A 119 -2.81 12.84 -24.35
N MET A 120 -3.51 13.16 -23.27
CA MET A 120 -4.48 14.25 -23.21
C MET A 120 -3.83 15.63 -22.99
N GLU A 121 -2.49 15.70 -22.90
CA GLU A 121 -1.73 16.94 -22.68
C GLU A 121 -2.20 17.78 -21.50
N LEU A 122 -2.75 17.13 -20.47
CA LEU A 122 -3.23 17.79 -19.26
C LEU A 122 -2.07 18.40 -18.45
N PRO A 123 -2.32 19.50 -17.72
CA PRO A 123 -1.33 20.05 -16.79
C PRO A 123 -0.76 18.99 -15.87
N HIS A 124 0.55 19.02 -15.63
CA HIS A 124 1.24 18.03 -14.79
C HIS A 124 0.58 17.81 -13.43
N LYS A 125 0.00 18.85 -12.82
CA LYS A 125 -0.77 18.76 -11.58
C LYS A 125 -1.93 17.76 -11.65
N LEU A 126 -2.70 17.79 -12.74
CA LEU A 126 -3.87 16.93 -12.91
C LEU A 126 -3.46 15.45 -13.05
N ASN A 127 -2.35 15.18 -13.72
CA ASN A 127 -1.83 13.83 -13.86
C ASN A 127 -1.46 13.22 -12.49
N PHE A 128 -0.76 13.98 -11.63
CA PHE A 128 -0.40 13.51 -10.28
C PHE A 128 -1.62 13.36 -9.36
N ILE A 129 -2.60 14.26 -9.45
CA ILE A 129 -3.86 14.16 -8.71
C ILE A 129 -4.62 12.90 -9.14
N ALA A 130 -4.72 12.64 -10.44
CA ALA A 130 -5.39 11.45 -10.96
C ALA A 130 -4.75 10.15 -10.44
N VAL A 131 -3.41 10.10 -10.35
CA VAL A 131 -2.68 8.95 -9.78
C VAL A 131 -2.84 8.85 -8.26
N ALA A 132 -3.09 9.95 -7.55
CA ALA A 132 -3.34 9.95 -6.11
C ALA A 132 -4.74 9.42 -5.74
N ILE A 133 -5.74 9.54 -6.63
CA ILE A 133 -7.12 9.08 -6.38
C ILE A 133 -7.19 7.61 -5.94
N PRO A 134 -6.59 6.64 -6.65
CA PRO A 134 -6.60 5.25 -6.21
C PRO A 134 -6.01 5.02 -4.82
N ALA A 135 -4.97 5.77 -4.44
CA ALA A 135 -4.37 5.66 -3.10
C ALA A 135 -5.32 6.14 -2.01
N VAL A 136 -6.05 7.22 -2.25
CA VAL A 136 -7.09 7.73 -1.34
C VAL A 136 -8.25 6.74 -1.23
N LEU A 137 -8.72 6.21 -2.36
CA LEU A 137 -9.77 5.18 -2.37
C LEU A 137 -9.35 3.92 -1.61
N ALA A 138 -8.10 3.48 -1.75
CA ALA A 138 -7.56 2.36 -1.00
C ALA A 138 -7.50 2.66 0.51
N ALA A 139 -7.09 3.87 0.92
CA ALA A 139 -7.09 4.27 2.32
C ALA A 139 -8.51 4.27 2.93
N ILE A 140 -9.48 4.77 2.18
CA ILE A 140 -10.90 4.75 2.58
C ILE A 140 -11.39 3.29 2.69
N ALA A 141 -11.13 2.45 1.70
CA ALA A 141 -11.53 1.04 1.71
C ALA A 141 -10.96 0.29 2.93
N VAL A 142 -9.65 0.45 3.21
CA VAL A 142 -9.02 -0.16 4.39
C VAL A 142 -9.61 0.38 5.70
N SER A 143 -10.01 1.66 5.73
CA SER A 143 -10.67 2.26 6.90
C SER A 143 -11.99 1.59 7.24
N PHE A 144 -12.77 1.19 6.24
CA PHE A 144 -14.06 0.50 6.43
C PHE A 144 -13.93 -0.96 6.85
N ILE A 145 -12.80 -1.63 6.61
CA ILE A 145 -12.61 -3.03 7.02
C ILE A 145 -12.50 -3.09 8.55
N ARG A 146 -13.44 -3.76 9.22
CA ARG A 146 -13.41 -4.00 10.67
C ARG A 146 -12.67 -5.31 10.97
N LEU A 147 -11.66 -5.24 11.83
CA LEU A 147 -10.91 -6.42 12.28
C LEU A 147 -11.69 -7.36 13.21
N ASN A 148 -12.87 -6.96 13.68
CA ASN A 148 -13.70 -7.75 14.60
C ASN A 148 -14.00 -9.17 14.06
N SER A 149 -14.12 -9.34 12.75
CA SER A 149 -14.47 -10.64 12.16
C SER A 149 -13.36 -11.68 12.28
N ALA A 150 -12.09 -11.26 12.23
CA ALA A 150 -10.96 -12.18 12.35
C ALA A 150 -10.72 -12.62 13.81
N GLU A 151 -10.87 -11.69 14.75
CA GLU A 151 -10.77 -12.01 16.18
C GLU A 151 -11.89 -12.92 16.66
N GLU A 152 -13.12 -12.71 16.18
CA GLU A 152 -14.26 -13.57 16.48
C GLU A 152 -14.09 -14.98 15.85
N ALA A 153 -13.60 -15.06 14.63
CA ALA A 153 -13.30 -16.34 13.99
C ALA A 153 -12.22 -17.13 14.76
N VAL A 154 -11.17 -16.47 15.20
CA VAL A 154 -10.12 -17.10 16.03
C VAL A 154 -10.67 -17.52 17.41
N LYS A 155 -11.43 -16.67 18.08
CA LYS A 155 -12.08 -16.99 19.35
C LYS A 155 -13.04 -18.17 19.23
N THR A 156 -13.79 -18.25 18.16
CA THR A 156 -14.71 -19.36 17.86
C THR A 156 -13.95 -20.66 17.62
N GLN A 157 -12.85 -20.63 16.87
CA GLN A 157 -12.00 -21.80 16.62
C GLN A 157 -11.34 -22.31 17.91
N VAL A 158 -10.83 -21.44 18.75
CA VAL A 158 -10.24 -21.79 20.04
C VAL A 158 -11.30 -22.41 20.97
N LYS A 159 -12.51 -21.84 21.00
CA LYS A 159 -13.62 -22.37 21.79
C LYS A 159 -14.07 -23.77 21.33
N VAL A 160 -14.17 -24.00 20.02
CA VAL A 160 -14.51 -25.31 19.46
C VAL A 160 -13.42 -26.34 19.78
N SER A 161 -12.15 -25.98 19.61
CA SER A 161 -11.01 -26.86 19.92
C SER A 161 -10.94 -27.23 21.41
N SER A 162 -11.20 -26.29 22.30
CA SER A 162 -11.24 -26.56 23.75
C SER A 162 -12.43 -27.44 24.15
N SER A 163 -13.59 -27.29 23.51
CA SER A 163 -14.77 -28.11 23.74
C SER A 163 -14.55 -29.57 23.31
N ILE A 164 -13.89 -29.80 22.18
CA ILE A 164 -13.56 -31.16 21.69
C ILE A 164 -12.56 -31.84 22.66
N LYS A 165 -11.58 -31.09 23.16
CA LYS A 165 -10.57 -31.60 24.10
C LYS A 165 -11.13 -31.90 25.50
N ALA A 166 -12.24 -31.31 25.87
CA ALA A 166 -12.93 -31.53 27.15
C ALA A 166 -13.93 -32.73 27.09
N SER A 167 -14.26 -33.18 25.86
CA SER A 167 -15.18 -34.30 25.64
C SER A 167 -14.48 -35.66 25.34
N SER A 168 -13.16 -35.62 25.19
CA SER A 168 -12.32 -36.82 25.03
C SER A 168 -11.62 -37.19 26.34
#